data_23af497a84439a8bffdcbd8775ab72c5
#
_entry.id   23af497a84439a8bffdcbd8775ab72c5
#
_cell.length_a   1.000
_cell.length_b   1.000
_cell.length_c   1.000
_cell.angle_alpha   90.00
_cell.angle_beta   90.00
_cell.angle_gamma   90.00
#
_symmetry.space_group_name_H-M   'P 1'
#
loop_
_entity.id
_entity.type
_entity.pdbx_description
1 polymer ?
#
loop_
_entity_poly.entity_id
_entity_poly.type
_entity_poly.pdbx_seq_one_letter_code
_entity_poly.pdbx_strand_id
1 'polypeptide(L)'
;WMADLAFLVPDLPVLDFPVVDKAVFTTTAKSLDRTARQMEALGRLRQGDRLLILAAPEEAAQYVMAPQRIDAAAIDVAIHQDYDRDELLQHLVDAGYERVDMVERRGHFSVRGDIVDIYAVNEPQPLRLEFFGDELDSLRTFDTDSQKSQDQREKARILPISLTVQDDEKYTLLDYAGQGVIIWDEPNRVREGLKKVLKESDDYKGRLASWKNLVTAQRPGPQLILSLMAQSVPDMMIDTSASFAAKMMASFQKQFNLLEEEVD
;
A
#
# COMPACT_ATOMS: atom_id res chain seq x y z
N TRP A 1 14.26 -0.44 -9.27
CA TRP A 1 13.27 -1.54 -9.17
C TRP A 1 11.87 -1.12 -9.64
N MET A 2 11.26 -0.01 -9.14
CA MET A 2 9.89 0.39 -9.53
C MET A 2 9.73 0.49 -11.05
N ALA A 3 10.57 1.29 -11.72
CA ALA A 3 10.50 1.48 -13.17
C ALA A 3 10.80 0.19 -13.95
N ASP A 4 11.76 -0.59 -13.47
CA ASP A 4 12.16 -1.86 -14.12
C ASP A 4 11.04 -2.89 -14.02
N LEU A 5 10.40 -3.03 -12.84
CA LEU A 5 9.28 -3.94 -12.65
C LEU A 5 8.04 -3.50 -13.43
N ALA A 6 7.73 -2.21 -13.45
CA ALA A 6 6.62 -1.69 -14.26
C ALA A 6 6.83 -1.95 -15.77
N PHE A 7 8.08 -1.95 -16.23
CA PHE A 7 8.43 -2.30 -17.61
C PHE A 7 8.35 -3.82 -17.87
N LEU A 8 8.87 -4.64 -16.95
CA LEU A 8 8.94 -6.10 -17.13
C LEU A 8 7.58 -6.80 -16.96
N VAL A 9 6.70 -6.26 -16.13
CA VAL A 9 5.37 -6.82 -15.83
C VAL A 9 4.29 -5.74 -15.93
N PRO A 10 4.05 -5.19 -17.13
CA PRO A 10 3.17 -4.02 -17.32
C PRO A 10 1.72 -4.27 -16.89
N ASP A 11 1.27 -5.51 -16.89
CA ASP A 11 -0.09 -5.91 -16.50
C ASP A 11 -0.27 -6.04 -14.97
N LEU A 12 0.80 -5.84 -14.20
CA LEU A 12 0.78 -5.98 -12.75
C LEU A 12 1.07 -4.63 -12.09
N PRO A 13 0.11 -4.06 -11.34
CA PRO A 13 0.36 -2.81 -10.60
C PRO A 13 1.53 -2.97 -9.63
N VAL A 14 2.44 -1.99 -9.65
CA VAL A 14 3.60 -1.93 -8.74
C VAL A 14 3.42 -0.77 -7.79
N LEU A 15 3.31 -1.05 -6.50
CA LEU A 15 3.12 -0.06 -5.45
C LEU A 15 4.37 0.02 -4.56
N ASP A 16 4.65 1.19 -4.01
CA ASP A 16 5.56 1.36 -2.90
C ASP A 16 4.81 1.30 -1.56
N PHE A 17 5.54 0.98 -0.50
CA PHE A 17 4.99 0.93 0.85
C PHE A 17 5.79 1.86 1.77
N PRO A 18 5.44 3.16 1.83
CA PRO A 18 6.24 4.15 2.53
C PRO A 18 6.14 4.04 4.05
N VAL A 19 7.19 4.43 4.78
CA VAL A 19 7.13 4.65 6.22
C VAL A 19 6.22 5.84 6.53
N VAL A 20 5.29 5.65 7.45
CA VAL A 20 4.45 6.72 7.99
C VAL A 20 5.04 7.21 9.32
N ASP A 21 5.40 8.48 9.38
CA ASP A 21 5.99 9.11 10.56
C ASP A 21 4.99 9.26 11.71
N LYS A 22 5.49 9.25 12.96
CA LYS A 22 4.67 9.46 14.17
C LYS A 22 3.95 10.81 14.19
N ALA A 23 4.48 11.79 13.47
CA ALA A 23 3.95 13.14 13.39
C ALA A 23 2.76 13.29 12.41
N VAL A 24 1.87 12.28 12.35
CA VAL A 24 0.59 12.38 11.62
C VAL A 24 -0.28 13.55 12.12
N PHE A 25 0.05 14.12 13.29
CA PHE A 25 -0.60 15.33 13.82
C PHE A 25 -0.11 16.65 13.19
N THR A 26 0.99 16.63 12.45
CA THR A 26 1.33 17.74 11.54
C THR A 26 0.89 17.36 10.14
N THR A 27 -0.33 17.74 9.79
CA THR A 27 -1.01 17.51 8.51
C THR A 27 -0.25 18.19 7.36
N THR A 28 0.93 17.70 7.03
CA THR A 28 1.58 18.12 5.79
C THR A 28 1.02 17.27 4.64
N ALA A 29 0.83 17.85 3.47
CA ALA A 29 0.37 17.14 2.28
C ALA A 29 1.20 15.86 1.99
N LYS A 30 2.49 15.86 2.33
CA LYS A 30 3.39 14.71 2.19
C LYS A 30 3.09 13.56 3.17
N SER A 31 2.64 13.85 4.40
CA SER A 31 2.30 12.79 5.36
C SER A 31 1.00 12.10 4.97
N LEU A 32 0.01 12.86 4.49
CA LEU A 32 -1.25 12.32 3.99
C LEU A 32 -1.04 11.43 2.75
N ASP A 33 -0.18 11.85 1.81
CA ASP A 33 0.14 11.05 0.63
C ASP A 33 0.80 9.70 0.98
N ARG A 34 1.75 9.69 1.94
CA ARG A 34 2.35 8.44 2.42
C ARG A 34 1.33 7.52 3.07
N THR A 35 0.49 8.08 3.93
CA THR A 35 -0.58 7.33 4.59
C THR A 35 -1.57 6.77 3.57
N ALA A 36 -1.98 7.57 2.59
CA ALA A 36 -2.87 7.14 1.52
C ALA A 36 -2.27 5.96 0.73
N ARG A 37 -1.00 6.05 0.32
CA ARG A 37 -0.31 4.95 -0.39
C ARG A 37 -0.19 3.69 0.45
N GLN A 38 0.09 3.83 1.75
CA GLN A 38 0.13 2.70 2.66
C GLN A 38 -1.25 2.05 2.79
N MET A 39 -2.31 2.84 2.97
CA MET A 39 -3.68 2.34 3.05
C MET A 39 -4.16 1.73 1.74
N GLU A 40 -3.79 2.31 0.58
CA GLU A 40 -4.07 1.71 -0.72
C GLU A 40 -3.44 0.32 -0.82
N ALA A 41 -2.15 0.18 -0.50
CA ALA A 41 -1.46 -1.11 -0.55
C ALA A 41 -2.10 -2.16 0.37
N LEU A 42 -2.34 -1.81 1.64
CA LEU A 42 -2.97 -2.70 2.61
C LEU A 42 -4.39 -3.11 2.21
N GLY A 43 -5.18 -2.15 1.74
CA GLY A 43 -6.56 -2.41 1.31
C GLY A 43 -6.64 -3.31 0.09
N ARG A 44 -5.78 -3.08 -0.91
CA ARG A 44 -5.73 -3.92 -2.12
C ARG A 44 -5.25 -5.34 -1.81
N LEU A 45 -4.29 -5.51 -0.90
CA LEU A 45 -3.92 -6.85 -0.41
C LEU A 45 -5.10 -7.55 0.28
N ARG A 46 -5.89 -6.81 1.08
CA ARG A 46 -7.09 -7.36 1.73
C ARG A 46 -8.18 -7.79 0.74
N GLN A 47 -8.29 -7.11 -0.39
CA GLN A 47 -9.22 -7.47 -1.47
C GLN A 47 -8.72 -8.65 -2.32
N GLY A 48 -7.48 -9.08 -2.14
CA GLY A 48 -6.86 -10.16 -2.90
C GLY A 48 -6.43 -9.75 -4.30
N ASP A 49 -6.19 -8.48 -4.52
CA ASP A 49 -5.70 -7.95 -5.79
C ASP A 49 -4.34 -8.55 -6.16
N ARG A 50 -4.15 -8.78 -7.45
CA ARG A 50 -2.84 -9.14 -7.99
C ARG A 50 -2.01 -7.88 -8.18
N LEU A 51 -0.95 -7.73 -7.38
CA LEU A 51 -0.07 -6.57 -7.42
C LEU A 51 1.32 -6.92 -6.87
N LEU A 52 2.30 -6.07 -7.14
CA LEU A 52 3.61 -6.09 -6.53
C LEU A 52 3.74 -4.94 -5.53
N ILE A 53 4.31 -5.23 -4.36
CA ILE A 53 4.67 -4.19 -3.40
C ILE A 53 6.17 -4.21 -3.20
N LEU A 54 6.80 -3.05 -3.37
CA LEU A 54 8.19 -2.81 -3.02
C LEU A 54 8.25 -2.11 -1.66
N ALA A 55 9.06 -2.67 -0.77
CA ALA A 55 9.25 -2.12 0.56
C ALA A 55 10.73 -2.18 0.96
N ALA A 56 11.25 -1.09 1.51
CA ALA A 56 12.52 -1.09 2.21
C ALA A 56 12.43 -1.85 3.54
N PRO A 57 13.55 -2.23 4.16
CA PRO A 57 13.54 -3.01 5.41
C PRO A 57 12.67 -2.41 6.52
N GLU A 58 12.79 -1.11 6.76
CA GLU A 58 12.00 -0.36 7.76
C GLU A 58 10.53 -0.25 7.39
N GLU A 59 10.22 -0.13 6.10
CA GLU A 59 8.85 -0.09 5.58
C GLU A 59 8.15 -1.43 5.80
N ALA A 60 8.80 -2.53 5.43
CA ALA A 60 8.26 -3.88 5.62
C ALA A 60 8.12 -4.26 7.10
N ALA A 61 8.99 -3.73 7.97
CA ALA A 61 9.00 -4.01 9.41
C ALA A 61 8.10 -3.10 10.22
N GLN A 62 7.58 -2.01 9.65
CA GLN A 62 6.70 -1.09 10.37
C GLN A 62 5.44 -1.81 10.85
N TYR A 63 5.09 -1.60 12.14
CA TYR A 63 3.80 -2.06 12.64
C TYR A 63 2.69 -1.24 12.01
N VAL A 64 1.69 -1.95 11.53
CA VAL A 64 0.46 -1.44 10.94
C VAL A 64 -0.73 -1.97 11.72
N MET A 65 -1.90 -1.40 11.49
CA MET A 65 -3.12 -1.86 12.14
C MET A 65 -3.48 -3.31 11.79
N ALA A 66 -4.28 -3.93 12.62
CA ALA A 66 -4.82 -5.26 12.34
C ALA A 66 -5.68 -5.25 11.06
N PRO A 67 -5.56 -6.29 10.19
CA PRO A 67 -6.36 -6.38 8.97
C PRO A 67 -7.88 -6.23 9.20
N GLN A 68 -8.39 -6.77 10.30
CA GLN A 68 -9.80 -6.71 10.66
C GLN A 68 -10.27 -5.28 10.95
N ARG A 69 -9.39 -4.40 11.42
CA ARG A 69 -9.73 -2.98 11.68
C ARG A 69 -9.88 -2.19 10.40
N ILE A 70 -9.09 -2.50 9.36
CA ILE A 70 -9.31 -1.91 8.03
C ILE A 70 -10.68 -2.31 7.51
N ASP A 71 -11.02 -3.60 7.61
CA ASP A 71 -12.31 -4.11 7.14
C ASP A 71 -13.48 -3.47 7.90
N ALA A 72 -13.35 -3.30 9.22
CA ALA A 72 -14.39 -2.70 10.05
C ALA A 72 -14.57 -1.18 9.84
N ALA A 73 -13.50 -0.48 9.43
CA ALA A 73 -13.55 0.96 9.16
C ALA A 73 -13.78 1.31 7.68
N ALA A 74 -13.79 0.31 6.79
CA ALA A 74 -14.13 0.51 5.40
C ALA A 74 -15.63 0.77 5.22
N ILE A 75 -15.96 1.69 4.32
CA ILE A 75 -17.35 2.02 3.97
C ILE A 75 -17.64 1.40 2.61
N ASP A 76 -18.55 0.43 2.58
CA ASP A 76 -19.00 -0.18 1.34
C ASP A 76 -20.28 0.53 0.88
N VAL A 77 -20.30 0.99 -0.37
CA VAL A 77 -21.46 1.64 -0.99
C VAL A 77 -21.84 0.92 -2.29
N ALA A 78 -23.14 0.78 -2.53
CA ALA A 78 -23.68 0.18 -3.75
C ALA A 78 -24.97 0.89 -4.17
N ILE A 79 -25.20 1.04 -5.48
CA ILE A 79 -26.44 1.61 -6.00
C ILE A 79 -27.66 0.79 -5.58
N HIS A 80 -28.81 1.45 -5.48
CA HIS A 80 -30.08 0.86 -5.06
C HIS A 80 -30.09 0.30 -3.64
N GLN A 81 -29.29 0.89 -2.76
CA GLN A 81 -29.30 0.64 -1.33
C GLN A 81 -29.57 1.95 -0.57
N ASP A 82 -30.25 1.83 0.55
CA ASP A 82 -30.54 2.95 1.44
C ASP A 82 -29.39 3.21 2.40
N TYR A 83 -29.04 4.48 2.57
CA TYR A 83 -28.00 4.94 3.50
C TYR A 83 -28.53 6.13 4.32
N ASP A 84 -28.36 6.08 5.64
CA ASP A 84 -28.44 7.29 6.44
C ASP A 84 -27.26 8.19 6.05
N ARG A 85 -27.57 9.31 5.38
CA ARG A 85 -26.54 10.23 4.87
C ARG A 85 -25.72 10.86 5.98
N ASP A 86 -26.36 11.23 7.10
CA ASP A 86 -25.64 11.84 8.22
C ASP A 86 -24.68 10.85 8.85
N GLU A 87 -25.08 9.59 8.97
CA GLU A 87 -24.21 8.50 9.41
C GLU A 87 -23.06 8.26 8.44
N LEU A 88 -23.32 8.22 7.13
CA LEU A 88 -22.28 8.08 6.09
C LEU A 88 -21.26 9.23 6.17
N LEU A 89 -21.71 10.46 6.31
CA LEU A 89 -20.84 11.62 6.42
C LEU A 89 -20.01 11.60 7.70
N GLN A 90 -20.60 11.16 8.82
CA GLN A 90 -19.87 10.97 10.08
C GLN A 90 -18.81 9.88 9.95
N HIS A 91 -19.14 8.74 9.32
CA HIS A 91 -18.17 7.66 9.07
C HIS A 91 -17.00 8.15 8.19
N LEU A 92 -17.24 9.01 7.21
CA LEU A 92 -16.15 9.61 6.42
C LEU A 92 -15.23 10.48 7.29
N VAL A 93 -15.79 11.31 8.17
CA VAL A 93 -15.01 12.10 9.13
C VAL A 93 -14.20 11.21 10.05
N ASP A 94 -14.81 10.16 10.61
CA ASP A 94 -14.17 9.20 11.53
C ASP A 94 -13.07 8.39 10.79
N ALA A 95 -13.26 8.12 9.51
CA ALA A 95 -12.28 7.49 8.63
C ALA A 95 -11.13 8.44 8.23
N GLY A 96 -11.16 9.71 8.68
CA GLY A 96 -10.11 10.71 8.50
C GLY A 96 -10.24 11.56 7.24
N TYR A 97 -11.37 11.49 6.51
CA TYR A 97 -11.61 12.34 5.35
C TYR A 97 -11.88 13.80 5.76
N GLU A 98 -11.31 14.72 4.99
CA GLU A 98 -11.48 16.16 5.19
C GLU A 98 -12.68 16.67 4.37
N ARG A 99 -13.62 17.33 5.04
CA ARG A 99 -14.75 17.98 4.36
C ARG A 99 -14.28 19.31 3.75
N VAL A 100 -14.49 19.44 2.45
CA VAL A 100 -14.09 20.61 1.64
C VAL A 100 -15.25 21.08 0.76
N ASP A 101 -15.14 22.29 0.20
CA ASP A 101 -16.14 22.82 -0.75
C ASP A 101 -16.04 22.10 -2.11
N MET A 102 -14.81 21.71 -2.53
CA MET A 102 -14.55 21.04 -3.79
C MET A 102 -13.46 20.00 -3.61
N VAL A 103 -13.71 18.77 -4.11
CA VAL A 103 -12.77 17.65 -4.04
C VAL A 103 -11.68 17.81 -5.09
N GLU A 104 -10.42 17.89 -4.65
CA GLU A 104 -9.26 18.10 -5.52
C GLU A 104 -8.21 16.99 -5.39
N ARG A 105 -8.17 16.29 -4.23
CA ARG A 105 -7.16 15.26 -3.94
C ARG A 105 -7.72 14.14 -3.09
N ARG A 106 -6.99 13.02 -3.04
CA ARG A 106 -7.31 11.90 -2.16
C ARG A 106 -7.45 12.36 -0.71
N GLY A 107 -8.45 11.83 -0.02
CA GLY A 107 -8.77 12.19 1.35
C GLY A 107 -9.76 13.34 1.51
N HIS A 108 -10.20 13.94 0.42
CA HIS A 108 -11.24 14.96 0.44
C HIS A 108 -12.63 14.35 0.22
N PHE A 109 -13.64 14.95 0.84
CA PHE A 109 -15.04 14.77 0.45
C PHE A 109 -15.79 16.10 0.48
N SER A 110 -16.83 16.23 -0.34
CA SER A 110 -17.71 17.40 -0.36
C SER A 110 -19.17 16.97 -0.44
N VAL A 111 -20.06 17.84 0.04
CA VAL A 111 -21.51 17.62 0.05
C VAL A 111 -22.19 18.80 -0.59
N ARG A 112 -22.98 18.55 -1.64
CA ARG A 112 -23.74 19.56 -2.37
C ARG A 112 -25.15 19.06 -2.67
N GLY A 113 -26.13 19.46 -1.85
CA GLY A 113 -27.49 18.95 -1.94
C GLY A 113 -27.50 17.43 -1.73
N ASP A 114 -27.98 16.69 -2.72
CA ASP A 114 -28.07 15.24 -2.69
C ASP A 114 -26.83 14.52 -3.26
N ILE A 115 -25.75 15.28 -3.49
CA ILE A 115 -24.48 14.75 -4.04
C ILE A 115 -23.43 14.73 -2.95
N VAL A 116 -22.75 13.58 -2.82
CA VAL A 116 -21.54 13.42 -2.02
C VAL A 116 -20.39 13.01 -2.95
N ASP A 117 -19.41 13.89 -3.09
CA ASP A 117 -18.19 13.65 -3.83
C ASP A 117 -17.09 13.19 -2.86
N ILE A 118 -16.37 12.10 -3.19
CA ILE A 118 -15.34 11.52 -2.32
C ILE A 118 -14.13 11.13 -3.16
N TYR A 119 -12.92 11.56 -2.79
CA TYR A 119 -11.70 11.00 -3.37
C TYR A 119 -11.09 9.99 -2.40
N ALA A 120 -11.54 8.75 -2.52
CA ALA A 120 -11.07 7.65 -1.70
C ALA A 120 -9.57 7.37 -1.95
N VAL A 121 -8.86 6.96 -0.89
CA VAL A 121 -7.40 6.71 -0.96
C VAL A 121 -7.04 5.52 -1.85
N ASN A 122 -7.94 4.57 -1.97
CA ASN A 122 -7.79 3.34 -2.76
C ASN A 122 -8.36 3.43 -4.18
N GLU A 123 -8.94 4.57 -4.54
CA GLU A 123 -9.50 4.75 -5.89
C GLU A 123 -8.58 5.61 -6.77
N PRO A 124 -8.40 5.25 -8.05
CA PRO A 124 -7.61 6.04 -8.99
C PRO A 124 -8.27 7.38 -9.34
N GLN A 125 -9.60 7.45 -9.23
CA GLN A 125 -10.43 8.62 -9.52
C GLN A 125 -11.42 8.85 -8.40
N PRO A 126 -11.86 10.11 -8.16
CA PRO A 126 -12.88 10.39 -7.17
C PRO A 126 -14.24 9.83 -7.58
N LEU A 127 -15.06 9.56 -6.57
CA LEU A 127 -16.41 9.01 -6.67
C LEU A 127 -17.44 10.10 -6.42
N ARG A 128 -18.49 10.10 -7.20
CA ARG A 128 -19.71 10.92 -7.03
C ARG A 128 -20.87 10.00 -6.70
N LEU A 129 -21.43 10.18 -5.53
CA LEU A 129 -22.61 9.51 -5.02
C LEU A 129 -23.79 10.46 -5.15
N GLU A 130 -24.80 10.10 -5.91
CA GLU A 130 -26.03 10.88 -6.10
C GLU A 130 -27.18 10.15 -5.42
N PHE A 131 -27.82 10.81 -4.45
CA PHE A 131 -28.88 10.25 -3.64
C PHE A 131 -30.26 10.73 -4.11
N PHE A 132 -31.24 9.85 -4.00
CA PHE A 132 -32.66 10.21 -4.09
C PHE A 132 -33.34 9.83 -2.77
N GLY A 133 -33.51 10.81 -1.88
CA GLY A 133 -33.81 10.54 -0.48
C GLY A 133 -32.64 9.83 0.20
N ASP A 134 -32.92 8.64 0.75
CA ASP A 134 -31.90 7.80 1.39
C ASP A 134 -31.27 6.78 0.42
N GLU A 135 -31.89 6.54 -0.75
CA GLU A 135 -31.38 5.61 -1.75
C GLU A 135 -30.19 6.20 -2.53
N LEU A 136 -29.11 5.44 -2.66
CA LEU A 136 -28.02 5.74 -3.59
C LEU A 136 -28.46 5.38 -5.02
N ASP A 137 -28.93 6.38 -5.78
CA ASP A 137 -29.44 6.22 -7.14
C ASP A 137 -28.32 6.07 -8.17
N SER A 138 -27.21 6.81 -8.00
CA SER A 138 -26.10 6.80 -8.96
C SER A 138 -24.74 6.85 -8.25
N LEU A 139 -23.79 6.06 -8.77
CA LEU A 139 -22.39 6.07 -8.37
C LEU A 139 -21.54 6.17 -9.62
N ARG A 140 -20.69 7.23 -9.69
CA ARG A 140 -19.84 7.50 -10.85
C ARG A 140 -18.45 7.93 -10.42
N THR A 141 -17.46 7.73 -11.28
CA THR A 141 -16.22 8.48 -11.19
C THR A 141 -16.39 9.88 -11.77
N PHE A 142 -15.51 10.80 -11.41
CA PHE A 142 -15.48 12.14 -12.03
C PHE A 142 -14.04 12.66 -12.12
N ASP A 143 -13.85 13.65 -12.96
CA ASP A 143 -12.57 14.32 -13.16
C ASP A 143 -12.46 15.56 -12.25
N THR A 144 -11.36 15.67 -11.49
CA THR A 144 -11.15 16.74 -10.51
C THR A 144 -11.06 18.13 -11.13
N ASP A 145 -10.51 18.25 -12.33
CA ASP A 145 -10.27 19.54 -12.98
C ASP A 145 -11.55 20.09 -13.62
N SER A 146 -12.25 19.24 -14.36
CA SER A 146 -13.50 19.63 -15.04
C SER A 146 -14.75 19.44 -14.19
N GLN A 147 -14.67 18.70 -13.08
CA GLN A 147 -15.80 18.30 -12.22
C GLN A 147 -16.90 17.49 -12.94
N LYS A 148 -16.59 16.94 -14.11
CA LYS A 148 -17.54 16.17 -14.92
C LYS A 148 -17.53 14.72 -14.54
N SER A 149 -18.72 14.14 -14.35
CA SER A 149 -18.91 12.71 -14.15
C SER A 149 -18.43 11.93 -15.39
N GLN A 150 -17.85 10.76 -15.13
CA GLN A 150 -17.27 9.86 -16.12
C GLN A 150 -17.93 8.48 -16.05
N ASP A 151 -17.20 7.46 -15.63
CA ASP A 151 -17.62 6.07 -15.65
C ASP A 151 -18.63 5.73 -14.54
N GLN A 152 -19.64 4.96 -14.90
CA GLN A 152 -20.60 4.44 -13.94
C GLN A 152 -20.03 3.23 -13.18
N ARG A 153 -20.35 3.14 -11.91
CA ARG A 153 -19.98 2.04 -11.01
C ARG A 153 -21.23 1.47 -10.35
N GLU A 154 -21.23 0.20 -10.04
CA GLU A 154 -22.33 -0.43 -9.25
C GLU A 154 -22.06 -0.36 -7.76
N LYS A 155 -20.80 -0.43 -7.38
CA LYS A 155 -20.33 -0.42 -5.98
C LYS A 155 -18.94 0.16 -5.85
N ALA A 156 -18.62 0.63 -4.66
CA ALA A 156 -17.28 1.03 -4.28
C ALA A 156 -17.00 0.69 -2.81
N ARG A 157 -15.73 0.52 -2.48
CA ARG A 157 -15.24 0.36 -1.12
C ARG A 157 -14.30 1.52 -0.80
N ILE A 158 -14.67 2.32 0.18
CA ILE A 158 -13.93 3.49 0.62
C ILE A 158 -13.12 3.09 1.84
N LEU A 159 -11.79 3.10 1.73
CA LEU A 159 -10.90 2.76 2.83
C LEU A 159 -10.66 3.99 3.73
N PRO A 160 -10.42 3.79 5.03
CA PRO A 160 -10.04 4.89 5.91
C PRO A 160 -8.69 5.49 5.48
N ILE A 161 -8.49 6.79 5.69
CA ILE A 161 -7.22 7.47 5.37
C ILE A 161 -6.14 7.06 6.35
N SER A 162 -6.46 7.05 7.63
CA SER A 162 -5.53 6.60 8.66
C SER A 162 -6.30 6.06 9.86
N LEU A 163 -5.76 4.99 10.41
CA LEU A 163 -6.16 4.50 11.72
C LEU A 163 -4.90 4.46 12.59
N THR A 164 -5.00 4.97 13.81
CA THR A 164 -3.89 4.87 14.74
C THR A 164 -3.60 3.41 15.06
N VAL A 165 -2.34 2.99 14.90
CA VAL A 165 -1.88 1.67 15.34
C VAL A 165 -1.91 1.62 16.86
N GLN A 166 -2.60 0.64 17.43
CA GLN A 166 -2.67 0.46 18.89
C GLN A 166 -1.39 -0.20 19.41
N ASP A 167 -1.06 0.00 20.67
CA ASP A 167 0.21 -0.47 21.25
C ASP A 167 0.34 -2.00 21.28
N ASP A 168 -0.77 -2.73 21.27
CA ASP A 168 -0.85 -4.19 21.21
C ASP A 168 -0.86 -4.75 19.77
N GLU A 169 -1.07 -3.92 18.77
CA GLU A 169 -1.02 -4.32 17.37
C GLU A 169 0.42 -4.52 16.91
N LYS A 170 0.74 -5.74 16.50
CA LYS A 170 2.09 -6.14 16.03
C LYS A 170 2.04 -6.75 14.61
N TYR A 171 1.11 -6.27 13.79
CA TYR A 171 0.99 -6.63 12.38
C TYR A 171 1.98 -5.82 11.53
N THR A 172 2.47 -6.41 10.47
CA THR A 172 3.35 -5.77 9.48
C THR A 172 2.76 -5.91 8.08
N LEU A 173 3.33 -5.26 7.08
CA LEU A 173 2.95 -5.47 5.68
C LEU A 173 2.87 -6.96 5.32
N LEU A 174 3.81 -7.77 5.84
CA LEU A 174 3.89 -9.18 5.50
C LEU A 174 2.69 -10.00 6.01
N ASP A 175 2.02 -9.54 7.05
CA ASP A 175 0.83 -10.20 7.60
C ASP A 175 -0.42 -9.98 6.70
N TYR A 176 -0.34 -9.04 5.77
CA TYR A 176 -1.35 -8.79 4.74
C TYR A 176 -1.12 -9.58 3.46
N ALA A 177 0.07 -10.17 3.28
CA ALA A 177 0.42 -10.87 2.04
C ALA A 177 -0.44 -12.13 1.78
N GLY A 178 -1.11 -12.69 2.80
CA GLY A 178 -1.95 -13.89 2.65
C GLY A 178 -1.18 -15.03 1.99
N GLN A 179 -1.66 -15.53 0.85
CA GLN A 179 -0.99 -16.54 0.02
C GLN A 179 0.05 -15.97 -0.95
N GLY A 180 0.30 -14.67 -0.89
CA GLY A 180 1.28 -13.98 -1.74
C GLY A 180 2.70 -14.47 -1.53
N VAL A 181 3.55 -14.29 -2.54
CA VAL A 181 4.98 -14.63 -2.49
C VAL A 181 5.74 -13.47 -1.85
N ILE A 182 6.51 -13.75 -0.81
CA ILE A 182 7.44 -12.78 -0.23
C ILE A 182 8.82 -13.02 -0.86
N ILE A 183 9.39 -11.98 -1.48
CA ILE A 183 10.71 -12.04 -2.11
C ILE A 183 11.68 -11.22 -1.27
N TRP A 184 12.70 -11.89 -0.74
CA TRP A 184 13.78 -11.28 0.02
C TRP A 184 14.98 -11.06 -0.91
N ASP A 185 15.25 -9.81 -1.26
CA ASP A 185 16.43 -9.43 -2.02
C ASP A 185 17.58 -9.13 -1.04
N GLU A 186 18.64 -9.94 -1.09
CA GLU A 186 19.81 -9.87 -0.20
C GLU A 186 19.43 -9.81 1.29
N PRO A 187 18.76 -10.83 1.86
CA PRO A 187 18.17 -10.78 3.20
C PRO A 187 19.15 -10.44 4.32
N ASN A 188 20.43 -10.78 4.19
CA ASN A 188 21.43 -10.36 5.15
C ASN A 188 21.66 -8.85 5.16
N ARG A 189 21.56 -8.17 4.01
CA ARG A 189 21.60 -6.71 3.92
C ARG A 189 20.35 -6.09 4.52
N VAL A 190 19.18 -6.66 4.23
CA VAL A 190 17.89 -6.27 4.83
C VAL A 190 17.99 -6.32 6.36
N ARG A 191 18.49 -7.44 6.92
CA ARG A 191 18.67 -7.62 8.35
C ARG A 191 19.60 -6.58 8.98
N GLU A 192 20.76 -6.34 8.38
CA GLU A 192 21.72 -5.37 8.91
C GLU A 192 21.20 -3.93 8.79
N GLY A 193 20.50 -3.59 7.69
CA GLY A 193 19.81 -2.31 7.53
C GLY A 193 18.79 -2.08 8.64
N LEU A 194 17.91 -3.06 8.88
CA LEU A 194 16.89 -2.97 9.93
C LEU A 194 17.51 -2.84 11.34
N LYS A 195 18.56 -3.61 11.63
CA LYS A 195 19.29 -3.48 12.92
C LYS A 195 19.88 -2.08 13.11
N LYS A 196 20.44 -1.50 12.04
CA LYS A 196 20.99 -0.16 12.07
C LYS A 196 19.92 0.87 12.40
N VAL A 197 18.79 0.84 11.70
CA VAL A 197 17.65 1.73 11.92
C VAL A 197 17.13 1.61 13.36
N LEU A 198 16.93 0.39 13.87
CA LEU A 198 16.46 0.15 15.23
C LEU A 198 17.43 0.64 16.32
N LYS A 199 18.74 0.71 16.00
CA LYS A 199 19.77 1.16 16.94
C LYS A 199 19.96 2.68 16.94
N GLU A 200 19.87 3.31 15.76
CA GLU A 200 20.24 4.71 15.55
C GLU A 200 19.09 5.69 15.74
N SER A 201 17.85 5.22 15.70
CA SER A 201 16.68 6.10 15.79
C SER A 201 15.72 5.69 16.91
N ASP A 202 15.59 6.59 17.89
CA ASP A 202 14.59 6.45 18.95
C ASP A 202 13.14 6.58 18.42
N ASP A 203 12.96 7.21 17.25
CA ASP A 203 11.65 7.40 16.61
C ASP A 203 10.98 6.07 16.22
N TYR A 204 11.79 5.03 15.99
CA TYR A 204 11.30 3.71 15.61
C TYR A 204 11.14 2.72 16.77
N LYS A 205 11.49 3.12 17.99
CA LYS A 205 11.31 2.26 19.17
C LYS A 205 9.85 1.86 19.36
N GLY A 206 9.59 0.56 19.41
CA GLY A 206 8.25 -0.02 19.57
C GLY A 206 7.36 0.07 18.33
N ARG A 207 7.87 0.60 17.22
CA ARG A 207 7.11 0.78 15.96
C ARG A 207 7.52 -0.17 14.84
N LEU A 208 8.68 -0.79 14.96
CA LEU A 208 9.19 -1.75 13.98
C LEU A 208 9.34 -3.14 14.60
N ALA A 209 9.01 -4.15 13.82
CA ALA A 209 9.32 -5.54 14.12
C ALA A 209 10.83 -5.78 14.08
N SER A 210 11.35 -6.61 14.97
CA SER A 210 12.73 -7.09 14.85
C SER A 210 12.85 -8.04 13.65
N TRP A 211 14.06 -8.21 13.11
CA TRP A 211 14.32 -9.18 12.04
C TRP A 211 13.72 -10.55 12.36
N LYS A 212 14.00 -11.07 13.57
CA LYS A 212 13.48 -12.36 14.01
C LYS A 212 11.95 -12.40 13.92
N ASN A 213 11.25 -11.43 14.48
CA ASN A 213 9.79 -11.38 14.46
C ASN A 213 9.26 -11.30 13.02
N LEU A 214 9.96 -10.54 12.16
CA LEU A 214 9.56 -10.34 10.77
C LEU A 214 9.61 -11.64 9.96
N VAL A 215 10.65 -12.49 10.16
CA VAL A 215 10.86 -13.70 9.35
C VAL A 215 10.31 -14.98 9.97
N THR A 216 10.15 -15.03 11.32
CA THR A 216 9.64 -16.23 11.99
C THR A 216 8.13 -16.26 12.17
N ALA A 217 7.41 -15.16 11.87
CA ALA A 217 5.96 -15.17 11.92
C ALA A 217 5.42 -16.20 10.91
N GLN A 218 4.50 -17.05 11.36
CA GLN A 218 3.87 -18.04 10.49
C GLN A 218 2.98 -17.34 9.46
N ARG A 219 3.31 -17.55 8.18
CA ARG A 219 2.57 -17.02 7.05
C ARG A 219 2.29 -18.14 6.06
N PRO A 220 1.09 -18.15 5.43
CA PRO A 220 0.70 -19.26 4.55
C PRO A 220 1.41 -19.23 3.18
N GLY A 221 1.90 -18.07 2.75
CA GLY A 221 2.52 -17.89 1.44
C GLY A 221 3.98 -18.35 1.36
N PRO A 222 4.48 -18.67 0.17
CA PRO A 222 5.87 -19.05 -0.04
C PRO A 222 6.82 -17.87 0.11
N GLN A 223 8.08 -18.18 0.46
CA GLN A 223 9.14 -17.18 0.53
C GLN A 223 10.25 -17.55 -0.45
N LEU A 224 10.71 -16.55 -1.21
CA LEU A 224 11.83 -16.67 -2.13
C LEU A 224 12.99 -15.78 -1.67
N ILE A 225 14.18 -16.33 -1.65
CA ILE A 225 15.40 -15.60 -1.31
C ILE A 225 16.22 -15.43 -2.57
N LEU A 226 16.55 -14.19 -2.90
CA LEU A 226 17.48 -13.82 -3.94
C LEU A 226 18.79 -13.36 -3.30
N SER A 227 19.91 -13.92 -3.69
CA SER A 227 21.24 -13.55 -3.19
C SER A 227 22.32 -13.77 -4.25
N LEU A 228 23.25 -12.84 -4.37
CA LEU A 228 24.40 -12.96 -5.29
C LEU A 228 25.36 -14.07 -4.89
N MET A 229 25.41 -14.41 -3.61
CA MET A 229 26.26 -15.48 -3.09
C MET A 229 25.45 -16.40 -2.19
N ALA A 230 25.71 -17.71 -2.29
CA ALA A 230 25.14 -18.68 -1.38
C ALA A 230 25.58 -18.39 0.06
N GLN A 231 24.65 -18.07 0.92
CA GLN A 231 24.92 -17.77 2.32
C GLN A 231 23.71 -18.16 3.19
N SER A 232 24.00 -18.50 4.44
CA SER A 232 22.94 -18.72 5.41
C SER A 232 22.28 -17.42 5.82
N VAL A 233 20.98 -17.46 6.03
CA VAL A 233 20.21 -16.32 6.53
C VAL A 233 19.73 -16.66 7.94
N PRO A 234 20.18 -15.93 8.97
CA PRO A 234 19.75 -16.19 10.34
C PRO A 234 18.23 -16.12 10.50
N ASP A 235 17.70 -17.04 11.30
CA ASP A 235 16.28 -17.18 11.61
C ASP A 235 15.38 -17.59 10.42
N MET A 236 15.95 -17.91 9.24
CA MET A 236 15.21 -18.45 8.09
C MET A 236 15.66 -19.88 7.80
N MET A 237 14.69 -20.73 7.47
CA MET A 237 14.94 -22.09 6.95
C MET A 237 14.84 -22.06 5.43
N ILE A 238 15.82 -22.68 4.75
CA ILE A 238 15.87 -22.80 3.30
C ILE A 238 15.69 -24.25 2.94
N ASP A 239 14.54 -24.61 2.37
CA ASP A 239 14.22 -26.01 2.02
C ASP A 239 14.91 -26.44 0.73
N THR A 240 14.97 -25.56 -0.26
CA THR A 240 15.57 -25.82 -1.57
C THR A 240 16.34 -24.62 -2.07
N SER A 241 17.41 -24.85 -2.83
CA SER A 241 18.19 -23.78 -3.47
C SER A 241 18.51 -24.14 -4.91
N ALA A 242 18.54 -23.12 -5.77
CA ALA A 242 19.02 -23.22 -7.14
C ALA A 242 20.07 -22.12 -7.39
N SER A 243 21.06 -22.44 -8.21
CA SER A 243 22.11 -21.49 -8.59
C SER A 243 22.02 -21.20 -10.08
N PHE A 244 22.08 -19.93 -10.43
CA PHE A 244 22.13 -19.45 -11.81
C PHE A 244 23.51 -18.84 -12.07
N ALA A 245 24.13 -19.22 -13.19
CA ALA A 245 25.38 -18.58 -13.65
C ALA A 245 25.04 -17.22 -14.24
N ALA A 246 24.98 -16.21 -13.37
CA ALA A 246 24.79 -14.81 -13.79
C ALA A 246 26.14 -14.09 -13.77
N LYS A 247 26.51 -13.46 -14.89
CA LYS A 247 27.63 -12.51 -14.94
C LYS A 247 27.10 -11.08 -14.78
N MET A 248 27.81 -10.27 -14.00
CA MET A 248 27.54 -8.82 -14.03
C MET A 248 27.86 -8.30 -15.44
N MET A 249 26.87 -7.68 -16.05
CA MET A 249 27.09 -7.01 -17.33
C MET A 249 28.05 -5.83 -17.11
N ALA A 250 29.08 -5.75 -17.91
CA ALA A 250 30.03 -4.62 -17.87
C ALA A 250 29.28 -3.31 -18.19
N SER A 251 29.68 -2.21 -17.53
CA SER A 251 29.14 -0.90 -17.83
C SER A 251 29.75 -0.39 -19.13
N PHE A 252 29.00 -0.37 -20.20
CA PHE A 252 29.47 -0.01 -21.55
C PHE A 252 29.54 1.50 -21.79
N GLN A 253 29.15 2.34 -20.85
CA GLN A 253 29.24 3.82 -20.92
C GLN A 253 28.85 4.41 -22.30
N LYS A 254 27.80 3.86 -22.96
CA LYS A 254 27.36 4.19 -24.33
C LYS A 254 28.27 3.69 -25.48
N GLN A 255 29.20 2.80 -25.21
CA GLN A 255 30.03 2.15 -26.25
C GLN A 255 29.33 0.85 -26.71
N PHE A 256 28.36 0.97 -27.62
CA PHE A 256 27.51 -0.13 -28.08
C PHE A 256 28.27 -1.22 -28.83
N ASN A 257 29.44 -0.90 -29.41
CA ASN A 257 30.34 -1.87 -30.05
C ASN A 257 30.91 -2.91 -29.07
N LEU A 258 31.08 -2.55 -27.79
CA LEU A 258 31.54 -3.50 -26.77
C LEU A 258 30.41 -4.43 -26.28
N LEU A 259 29.15 -4.03 -26.51
CA LEU A 259 27.99 -4.86 -26.20
C LEU A 259 27.86 -6.04 -27.17
N GLU A 260 28.17 -5.80 -28.47
CA GLU A 260 28.12 -6.83 -29.52
C GLU A 260 29.17 -7.93 -29.27
N GLU A 261 30.35 -7.60 -28.74
CA GLU A 261 31.41 -8.56 -28.43
C GLU A 261 31.11 -9.46 -27.20
N GLU A 262 30.18 -9.09 -26.34
CA GLU A 262 29.88 -9.88 -25.11
C GLU A 262 28.59 -10.69 -25.24
N VAL A 263 27.80 -10.48 -26.31
CA VAL A 263 26.56 -11.21 -26.58
C VAL A 263 26.78 -12.40 -27.51
N ASP A 264 27.90 -12.48 -28.24
CA ASP A 264 28.38 -13.62 -29.01
C ASP A 264 29.19 -14.59 -28.13
#